data_5a7c658b94e86eb24609b7e56cde0690
#
_entry.id   5a7c658b94e86eb24609b7e56cde0690
#
_cell.length_a   1.000
_cell.length_b   1.000
_cell.length_c   1.000
_cell.angle_alpha   90.00
_cell.angle_beta   90.00
_cell.angle_gamma   90.00
#
_symmetry.space_group_name_H-M   'P 1'
#
loop_
_entity.id
_entity.type
_entity.pdbx_description
1 polymer ?
#
loop_
_entity_poly.entity_id
_entity_poly.type
_entity_poly.pdbx_seq_one_letter_code
_entity_poly.pdbx_strand_id
1 'polypeptide(L)'
;MEQLWDPLRHKNVAATPEERVRQWCIALLAQSCGVPIHQMMSETGFRYGGKQYRADILIYAPGGKPLAVVECKRPDVGITLAVAEQAMRYNAVLDVKWIFLTNGLKMLVFKREGDRFVQCGELPQYAVMTAL
;
A
#
# COMPACT_ATOMS: atom_id res chain seq x y z
N MET A 1 -10.62 -5.78 -24.60
CA MET A 1 -9.69 -5.87 -23.48
C MET A 1 -10.47 -6.06 -22.19
N GLU A 2 -10.04 -7.00 -21.37
CA GLU A 2 -10.66 -7.22 -20.08
C GLU A 2 -10.49 -6.03 -19.16
N GLN A 3 -11.54 -5.74 -18.39
CA GLN A 3 -11.53 -4.63 -17.43
C GLN A 3 -11.92 -5.14 -16.04
N LEU A 4 -11.43 -4.44 -15.03
CA LEU A 4 -11.74 -4.68 -13.63
C LEU A 4 -12.42 -3.44 -13.06
N TRP A 5 -13.40 -3.64 -12.19
CA TRP A 5 -14.00 -2.54 -11.46
C TRP A 5 -13.06 -2.13 -10.31
N ASP A 6 -12.74 -0.84 -10.25
CA ASP A 6 -11.96 -0.28 -9.15
C ASP A 6 -12.89 0.44 -8.17
N PRO A 7 -13.08 -0.11 -6.96
CA PRO A 7 -13.96 0.51 -5.97
C PRO A 7 -13.40 1.82 -5.40
N LEU A 8 -12.10 2.09 -5.58
CA LEU A 8 -11.48 3.32 -5.08
C LEU A 8 -11.62 4.46 -6.08
N ARG A 9 -11.45 4.18 -7.38
CA ARG A 9 -11.57 5.18 -8.45
C ARG A 9 -12.98 5.24 -9.04
N HIS A 10 -13.86 4.32 -8.65
CA HIS A 10 -15.24 4.22 -9.13
C HIS A 10 -15.34 4.17 -10.66
N LYS A 11 -14.52 3.34 -11.28
CA LYS A 11 -14.51 3.15 -12.73
C LYS A 11 -13.91 1.80 -13.09
N ASN A 12 -14.17 1.36 -14.31
CA ASN A 12 -13.49 0.20 -14.87
C ASN A 12 -12.08 0.60 -15.30
N VAL A 13 -11.12 -0.27 -15.01
CA VAL A 13 -9.71 -0.09 -15.36
C VAL A 13 -9.22 -1.29 -16.16
N ALA A 14 -8.21 -1.08 -17.01
CA ALA A 14 -7.63 -2.16 -17.79
C ALA A 14 -7.03 -3.23 -16.86
N ALA A 15 -7.31 -4.49 -17.17
CA ALA A 15 -6.86 -5.63 -16.36
C ALA A 15 -5.41 -6.00 -16.68
N THR A 16 -4.48 -5.06 -16.47
CA THR A 16 -3.05 -5.34 -16.59
C THR A 16 -2.58 -6.24 -15.44
N PRO A 17 -1.45 -6.94 -15.57
CA PRO A 17 -0.92 -7.75 -14.47
C PRO A 17 -0.75 -6.97 -13.17
N GLU A 18 -0.25 -5.74 -13.24
CA GLU A 18 -0.08 -4.89 -12.05
C GLU A 18 -1.44 -4.47 -11.47
N GLU A 19 -2.41 -4.11 -12.32
CA GLU A 19 -3.74 -3.71 -11.86
C GLU A 19 -4.47 -4.88 -11.19
N ARG A 20 -4.28 -6.10 -11.66
CA ARG A 20 -4.84 -7.29 -11.02
C ARG A 20 -4.29 -7.46 -9.61
N VAL A 21 -3.00 -7.22 -9.40
CA VAL A 21 -2.38 -7.25 -8.08
C VAL A 21 -2.97 -6.16 -7.19
N ARG A 22 -3.12 -4.95 -7.72
CA ARG A 22 -3.70 -3.83 -6.97
C ARG A 22 -5.12 -4.14 -6.51
N GLN A 23 -5.98 -4.63 -7.41
CA GLN A 23 -7.36 -4.96 -7.06
C GLN A 23 -7.45 -6.11 -6.06
N TRP A 24 -6.60 -7.12 -6.21
CA TRP A 24 -6.49 -8.19 -5.23
C TRP A 24 -6.09 -7.63 -3.86
N CYS A 25 -5.13 -6.71 -3.83
CA CYS A 25 -4.64 -6.12 -2.60
C CYS A 25 -5.71 -5.25 -1.92
N ILE A 26 -6.47 -4.47 -2.68
CA ILE A 26 -7.59 -3.69 -2.16
C ILE A 26 -8.60 -4.61 -1.46
N ALA A 27 -8.95 -5.73 -2.11
CA ALA A 27 -9.88 -6.71 -1.54
C ALA A 27 -9.32 -7.33 -0.25
N LEU A 28 -8.03 -7.69 -0.26
CA LEU A 28 -7.36 -8.24 0.92
C LEU A 28 -7.39 -7.26 2.09
N LEU A 29 -7.02 -6.02 1.84
CA LEU A 29 -7.01 -4.98 2.88
C LEU A 29 -8.42 -4.74 3.45
N ALA A 30 -9.43 -4.68 2.59
CA ALA A 30 -10.80 -4.44 3.02
C ALA A 30 -11.38 -5.64 3.78
N GLN A 31 -11.21 -6.85 3.25
CA GLN A 31 -11.87 -8.04 3.77
C GLN A 31 -11.09 -8.71 4.91
N SER A 32 -9.77 -8.75 4.82
CA SER A 32 -8.93 -9.44 5.80
C SER A 32 -8.35 -8.52 6.86
N CYS A 33 -8.05 -7.27 6.51
CA CYS A 33 -7.46 -6.32 7.45
C CYS A 33 -8.47 -5.32 8.02
N GLY A 34 -9.67 -5.31 7.51
CA GLY A 34 -10.73 -4.41 7.98
C GLY A 34 -10.51 -2.94 7.65
N VAL A 35 -9.77 -2.65 6.57
CA VAL A 35 -9.56 -1.27 6.13
C VAL A 35 -10.82 -0.78 5.43
N PRO A 36 -11.46 0.30 5.91
CA PRO A 36 -12.62 0.84 5.22
C PRO A 36 -12.26 1.34 3.81
N ILE A 37 -13.11 1.06 2.84
CA ILE A 37 -12.88 1.49 1.44
C ILE A 37 -12.68 2.99 1.37
N HIS A 38 -13.45 3.78 2.12
CA HIS A 38 -13.33 5.25 2.11
C HIS A 38 -12.04 5.76 2.76
N GLN A 39 -11.25 4.89 3.37
CA GLN A 39 -9.94 5.24 3.94
C GLN A 39 -8.79 4.84 3.03
N MET A 40 -9.07 4.44 1.80
CA MET A 40 -8.05 4.10 0.81
C MET A 40 -8.18 4.97 -0.43
N MET A 41 -7.03 5.32 -1.03
CA MET A 41 -6.95 5.96 -2.35
C MET A 41 -5.98 5.20 -3.23
N SER A 42 -6.32 5.10 -4.51
CA SER A 42 -5.55 4.38 -5.51
C SER A 42 -4.84 5.37 -6.44
N GLU A 43 -3.59 5.04 -6.83
CA GLU A 43 -2.79 5.85 -7.74
C GLU A 43 -2.73 7.34 -7.37
N THR A 44 -2.61 7.62 -6.10
CA THR A 44 -2.61 9.01 -5.64
C THR A 44 -1.21 9.60 -5.64
N GLY A 45 -1.09 10.80 -6.21
CA GLY A 45 0.09 11.62 -6.08
C GLY A 45 -0.08 12.58 -4.90
N PHE A 46 0.99 12.81 -4.18
CA PHE A 46 0.97 13.76 -3.06
C PHE A 46 2.35 14.41 -2.93
N ARG A 47 2.37 15.60 -2.32
CA ARG A 47 3.60 16.35 -2.10
C ARG A 47 4.03 16.28 -0.63
N TYR A 48 5.32 16.09 -0.43
CA TYR A 48 5.91 16.13 0.89
C TYR A 48 7.31 16.75 0.78
N GLY A 49 7.59 17.80 1.56
CA GLY A 49 8.89 18.45 1.52
C GLY A 49 9.26 19.03 0.16
N GLY A 50 8.29 19.48 -0.63
CA GLY A 50 8.52 20.03 -1.96
C GLY A 50 8.73 18.98 -3.04
N LYS A 51 8.71 17.69 -2.69
CA LYS A 51 8.90 16.59 -3.62
C LYS A 51 7.57 15.88 -3.90
N GLN A 52 7.38 15.44 -5.16
CA GLN A 52 6.21 14.68 -5.57
C GLN A 52 6.41 13.21 -5.29
N TYR A 53 5.46 12.59 -4.60
CA TYR A 53 5.41 11.15 -4.33
C TYR A 53 4.17 10.54 -4.92
N ARG A 54 4.22 9.23 -5.14
CA ARG A 54 3.12 8.48 -5.69
C ARG A 54 3.01 7.13 -5.00
N ALA A 55 1.79 6.73 -4.64
CA ALA A 55 1.51 5.44 -4.03
C ALA A 55 0.49 4.68 -4.87
N ASP A 56 0.65 3.36 -4.99
CA ASP A 56 -0.35 2.51 -5.64
C ASP A 56 -1.65 2.49 -4.84
N ILE A 57 -1.53 2.33 -3.52
CA ILE A 57 -2.63 2.49 -2.58
C ILE A 57 -2.11 3.28 -1.39
N LEU A 58 -2.86 4.29 -0.97
CA LEU A 58 -2.57 5.04 0.24
C LEU A 58 -3.71 4.79 1.23
N ILE A 59 -3.35 4.38 2.45
CA ILE A 59 -4.32 4.13 3.53
C ILE A 59 -4.26 5.28 4.51
N TYR A 60 -5.43 5.83 4.85
CA TYR A 60 -5.56 6.94 5.79
C TYR A 60 -6.08 6.45 7.13
N ALA A 61 -5.59 7.07 8.20
CA ALA A 61 -6.17 6.94 9.52
C ALA A 61 -7.49 7.72 9.59
N PRO A 62 -8.38 7.40 10.55
CA PRO A 62 -9.50 8.27 10.84
C PRO A 62 -8.98 9.69 11.12
N GLY A 63 -9.59 10.70 10.51
CA GLY A 63 -9.10 12.07 10.57
C GLY A 63 -8.28 12.50 9.36
N GLY A 64 -7.93 11.58 8.46
CA GLY A 64 -7.33 11.89 7.17
C GLY A 64 -5.82 11.94 7.12
N LYS A 65 -5.12 11.55 8.18
CA LYS A 65 -3.66 11.49 8.18
C LYS A 65 -3.20 10.24 7.44
N PRO A 66 -2.21 10.33 6.52
CA PRO A 66 -1.65 9.13 5.89
C PRO A 66 -1.10 8.15 6.92
N LEU A 67 -1.49 6.89 6.80
CA LEU A 67 -1.14 5.83 7.74
C LEU A 67 -0.20 4.81 7.12
N ALA A 68 -0.47 4.40 5.89
CA ALA A 68 0.29 3.35 5.23
C ALA A 68 0.37 3.59 3.72
N VAL A 69 1.49 3.18 3.15
CA VAL A 69 1.71 3.15 1.70
C VAL A 69 1.77 1.70 1.27
N VAL A 70 1.09 1.37 0.18
CA VAL A 70 1.12 0.03 -0.42
C VAL A 70 1.74 0.15 -1.81
N GLU A 71 2.78 -0.64 -2.07
CA GLU A 71 3.37 -0.77 -3.40
C GLU A 71 3.02 -2.13 -3.99
N CYS A 72 2.47 -2.10 -5.20
CA CYS A 72 2.07 -3.29 -5.94
C CYS A 72 3.00 -3.47 -7.13
N LYS A 73 3.58 -4.66 -7.24
CA LYS A 73 4.44 -5.05 -8.37
C LYS A 73 3.72 -6.11 -9.19
N ARG A 74 4.10 -6.25 -10.46
CA ARG A 74 3.62 -7.34 -11.30
C ARG A 74 4.04 -8.69 -10.71
N PRO A 75 3.29 -9.78 -10.96
CA PRO A 75 3.63 -11.08 -10.39
C PRO A 75 5.00 -11.63 -10.80
N ASP A 76 5.52 -11.20 -11.96
CA ASP A 76 6.84 -11.62 -12.44
C ASP A 76 7.99 -10.81 -11.83
N VAL A 77 7.69 -9.81 -11.03
CA VAL A 77 8.72 -9.05 -10.29
C VAL A 77 8.95 -9.72 -8.94
N GLY A 78 10.18 -10.17 -8.70
CA GLY A 78 10.54 -10.78 -7.43
C GLY A 78 10.56 -9.75 -6.31
N ILE A 79 10.03 -10.12 -5.14
CA ILE A 79 10.11 -9.30 -3.94
C ILE A 79 11.41 -9.66 -3.23
N THR A 80 12.50 -9.04 -3.67
CA THR A 80 13.84 -9.25 -3.12
C THR A 80 14.12 -8.27 -2.00
N LEU A 81 15.18 -8.50 -1.25
CA LEU A 81 15.66 -7.56 -0.22
C LEU A 81 15.95 -6.19 -0.83
N ALA A 82 16.56 -6.16 -2.03
CA ALA A 82 16.87 -4.90 -2.71
C ALA A 82 15.61 -4.10 -3.05
N VAL A 83 14.56 -4.78 -3.53
CA VAL A 83 13.27 -4.14 -3.83
C VAL A 83 12.64 -3.60 -2.54
N ALA A 84 12.68 -4.37 -1.45
CA ALA A 84 12.16 -3.95 -0.16
C ALA A 84 12.91 -2.73 0.39
N GLU A 85 14.25 -2.75 0.32
CA GLU A 85 15.08 -1.63 0.78
C GLU A 85 14.81 -0.36 -0.02
N GLN A 86 14.59 -0.48 -1.34
CA GLN A 86 14.26 0.67 -2.17
C GLN A 86 12.90 1.25 -1.78
N ALA A 87 11.90 0.41 -1.55
CA ALA A 87 10.58 0.86 -1.10
C ALA A 87 10.66 1.57 0.26
N MET A 88 11.42 1.00 1.19
CA MET A 88 11.62 1.62 2.51
C MET A 88 12.34 2.97 2.40
N ARG A 89 13.37 3.06 1.56
CA ARG A 89 14.12 4.30 1.33
C ARG A 89 13.23 5.38 0.72
N TYR A 90 12.45 5.01 -0.29
CA TYR A 90 11.55 5.94 -0.98
C TYR A 90 10.50 6.51 -0.01
N ASN A 91 9.99 5.68 0.89
CA ASN A 91 8.92 6.06 1.81
C ASN A 91 9.42 6.53 3.19
N ALA A 92 10.75 6.45 3.45
CA ALA A 92 11.30 6.80 4.75
C ALA A 92 11.11 8.29 5.09
N VAL A 93 11.03 9.15 4.07
CA VAL A 93 10.82 10.58 4.24
C VAL A 93 9.35 10.93 4.52
N LEU A 94 8.43 10.00 4.28
CA LEU A 94 7.02 10.20 4.54
C LEU A 94 6.70 9.87 6.00
N ASP A 95 5.78 10.59 6.58
CA ASP A 95 5.34 10.35 7.95
C ASP A 95 4.24 9.28 7.98
N VAL A 96 4.53 8.13 7.34
CA VAL A 96 3.65 6.96 7.40
C VAL A 96 4.24 5.94 8.36
N LYS A 97 3.36 5.14 8.98
CA LYS A 97 3.76 4.15 9.98
C LYS A 97 3.95 2.77 9.41
N TRP A 98 3.35 2.49 8.25
CA TRP A 98 3.33 1.17 7.66
C TRP A 98 3.66 1.23 6.18
N ILE A 99 4.41 0.23 5.69
CA ILE A 99 4.67 0.01 4.27
C ILE A 99 4.31 -1.42 3.95
N PHE A 100 3.50 -1.60 2.90
CA PHE A 100 3.13 -2.90 2.36
C PHE A 100 3.75 -3.01 0.96
N LEU A 101 4.35 -4.15 0.67
CA LEU A 101 4.96 -4.42 -0.63
C LEU A 101 4.50 -5.81 -1.09
N THR A 102 3.89 -5.90 -2.27
CA THR A 102 3.36 -7.16 -2.77
C THR A 102 3.46 -7.28 -4.29
N ASN A 103 3.59 -8.51 -4.77
CA ASN A 103 3.45 -8.85 -6.18
C ASN A 103 2.26 -9.80 -6.42
N GLY A 104 1.38 -9.98 -5.42
CA GLY A 104 0.26 -10.90 -5.49
C GLY A 104 0.59 -12.33 -5.05
N LEU A 105 1.87 -12.70 -5.04
CA LEU A 105 2.33 -14.02 -4.60
C LEU A 105 3.02 -13.94 -3.25
N LYS A 106 3.61 -12.81 -2.95
CA LYS A 106 4.31 -12.54 -1.70
C LYS A 106 3.91 -11.17 -1.18
N MET A 107 3.76 -11.04 0.13
CA MET A 107 3.45 -9.80 0.80
C MET A 107 4.46 -9.56 1.92
N LEU A 108 5.11 -8.41 1.91
CA LEU A 108 5.95 -7.96 3.01
C LEU A 108 5.29 -6.75 3.66
N VAL A 109 5.33 -6.71 4.98
CA VAL A 109 4.78 -5.62 5.78
C VAL A 109 5.88 -5.09 6.69
N PHE A 110 6.03 -3.78 6.72
CA PHE A 110 7.01 -3.11 7.57
C PHE A 110 6.31 -2.09 8.45
N LYS A 111 6.71 -2.04 9.71
CA LYS A 111 6.23 -1.07 10.68
C LYS A 111 7.35 -0.12 11.05
N ARG A 112 7.03 1.16 11.15
CA ARG A 112 8.00 2.16 11.61
C ARG A 112 8.25 2.00 13.11
N GLU A 113 9.53 1.89 13.46
CA GLU A 113 9.99 1.92 14.84
C GLU A 113 11.12 2.97 14.94
N GLY A 114 10.78 4.12 15.55
CA GLY A 114 11.69 5.25 15.57
C GLY A 114 11.89 5.82 14.17
N ASP A 115 13.13 5.82 13.69
CA ASP A 115 13.51 6.36 12.40
C ASP A 115 13.70 5.30 11.30
N ARG A 116 13.32 4.05 11.58
CA ARG A 116 13.47 2.95 10.62
C ARG A 116 12.21 2.08 10.57
N PHE A 117 12.14 1.25 9.53
CA PHE A 117 11.08 0.28 9.34
C PHE A 117 11.58 -1.12 9.68
N VAL A 118 10.74 -1.88 10.39
CA VAL A 118 11.01 -3.25 10.81
C VAL A 118 9.98 -4.17 10.19
N GLN A 119 10.44 -5.30 9.64
CA GLN A 119 9.53 -6.27 9.03
C GLN A 119 8.66 -6.94 10.08
N CYS A 120 7.36 -7.05 9.77
CA CYS A 120 6.37 -7.74 10.59
C CYS A 120 6.06 -9.11 9.99
N GLY A 121 5.82 -10.10 10.86
CA GLY A 121 5.51 -11.46 10.41
C GLY A 121 4.05 -11.67 10.04
N GLU A 122 3.16 -10.75 10.38
CA GLU A 122 1.72 -10.88 10.18
C GLU A 122 1.13 -9.65 9.53
N LEU A 123 0.02 -9.85 8.80
CA LEU A 123 -0.80 -8.75 8.27
C LEU A 123 -1.53 -8.09 9.43
N PRO A 124 -1.33 -6.77 9.65
CA PRO A 124 -2.01 -6.07 10.75
C PRO A 124 -3.47 -5.79 10.42
N GLN A 125 -4.31 -5.81 11.43
CA GLN A 125 -5.66 -5.29 11.34
C GLN A 125 -5.63 -3.76 11.33
N TYR A 126 -6.61 -3.14 10.68
CA TYR A 126 -6.71 -1.68 10.61
C TYR A 126 -6.73 -1.06 12.03
N ALA A 127 -7.43 -1.70 12.96
CA ALA A 127 -7.46 -1.25 14.34
C ALA A 127 -6.08 -1.23 14.99
N VAL A 128 -5.21 -2.19 14.64
CA VAL A 128 -3.82 -2.23 15.11
C VAL A 128 -3.01 -1.13 14.44
N MET A 129 -3.20 -0.92 13.15
CA MET A 129 -2.48 0.12 12.41
C MET A 129 -2.79 1.53 12.93
N THR A 130 -4.03 1.78 13.34
CA THR A 130 -4.47 3.09 13.85
C THR A 130 -4.16 3.29 15.32
N ALA A 131 -3.90 2.23 16.07
CA ALA A 131 -3.50 2.31 17.47
C ALA A 131 -2.06 2.79 17.58
N LEU A 132 -1.80 3.61 18.55
CA LEU A 132 -0.46 4.15 18.81
C LEU A 132 0.16 3.57 20.03
#